data_6e8259e8d358ccfc1529a95e3d53b5e6
#
_entry.id   6e8259e8d358ccfc1529a95e3d53b5e6
#
_cell.length_a   1.000
_cell.length_b   1.000
_cell.length_c   1.000
_cell.angle_alpha   90.00
_cell.angle_beta   90.00
_cell.angle_gamma   90.00
#
_symmetry.space_group_name_H-M   'P 1'
#
loop_
_entity.id
_entity.type
_entity.pdbx_description
1 polymer ?
#
loop_
_entity_poly.entity_id
_entity_poly.type
_entity_poly.pdbx_seq_one_letter_code
_entity_poly.pdbx_strand_id
1 'polypeptide(L)'
;MALEAARTLDFRHDKRSPDVMKRSKIVAALGIGLTFLFSDVGASKAQHNPVTAIDIALEPDATMMRHALADNARLLKEFPKGFALDATHHPHVTMLQQFVRTADLEKVYAALDKVFASEKPLGWKLKAFKYYYIPSPPVGLAGIVVEPTQDLLRLQQKIIDAVTPFTEKTGTPAAFMSTEDGKDIQGSLIEYVANFVTIAAGKKFNPHVTIGVGTEAYLNEMLAAPFDAFTFSPASASVYQLGSFGTARKELRALVLTP
;
A
#
# COMPACT_ATOMS: atom_id res chain seq x y z
N MET A 1 17.12 2.12 24.05
CA MET A 1 15.90 2.68 24.65
C MET A 1 15.03 3.21 23.52
N ALA A 2 14.16 2.38 22.97
CA ALA A 2 13.02 2.75 22.13
C ALA A 2 12.25 1.45 21.82
N LEU A 3 11.69 0.87 22.86
CA LEU A 3 10.86 -0.34 22.78
C LEU A 3 9.59 -0.01 23.56
N GLU A 4 8.68 0.78 22.96
CA GLU A 4 7.36 0.98 23.54
C GLU A 4 6.45 1.72 22.55
N ALA A 5 5.78 0.96 21.69
CA ALA A 5 4.51 1.34 21.06
C ALA A 5 3.96 0.18 20.20
N ALA A 6 3.74 -0.97 20.81
CA ALA A 6 2.84 -1.97 20.24
C ALA A 6 1.84 -2.35 21.33
N ARG A 7 0.84 -1.50 21.58
CA ARG A 7 -0.32 -1.85 22.40
C ARG A 7 -1.38 -2.48 21.51
N THR A 8 -1.56 -3.74 21.76
CA THR A 8 -2.67 -4.64 21.46
C THR A 8 -4.03 -3.95 21.52
N LEU A 9 -4.77 -3.96 20.42
CA LEU A 9 -6.22 -3.72 20.40
C LEU A 9 -6.93 -5.04 20.64
N ASP A 10 -7.46 -5.19 21.84
CA ASP A 10 -8.28 -6.30 22.30
C ASP A 10 -9.72 -6.09 21.81
N PHE A 11 -10.17 -6.88 20.84
CA PHE A 11 -11.56 -6.90 20.37
C PHE A 11 -12.37 -7.88 21.21
N ARG A 12 -13.07 -7.39 22.23
CA ARG A 12 -14.11 -8.15 22.91
C ARG A 12 -15.39 -8.17 22.08
N HIS A 13 -15.79 -9.36 21.70
CA HIS A 13 -17.11 -9.69 21.15
C HIS A 13 -18.21 -9.37 22.18
N ASP A 14 -19.14 -8.48 21.85
CA ASP A 14 -20.42 -8.34 22.54
C ASP A 14 -21.50 -9.05 21.73
N LYS A 15 -21.92 -10.21 22.25
CA LYS A 15 -23.08 -10.97 21.78
C LYS A 15 -24.31 -10.45 22.48
N ARG A 16 -25.26 -9.85 21.77
CA ARG A 16 -26.67 -9.78 22.22
C ARG A 16 -27.60 -10.24 21.12
N SER A 17 -28.27 -11.33 21.45
CA SER A 17 -29.36 -11.95 20.69
C SER A 17 -30.71 -11.25 20.96
N PRO A 18 -31.71 -11.51 20.12
CA PRO A 18 -32.95 -10.75 20.07
C PRO A 18 -34.05 -11.30 20.91
N ASP A 19 -34.97 -10.48 21.31
CA ASP A 19 -36.26 -11.02 21.82
C ASP A 19 -37.49 -10.17 21.45
N VAL A 20 -38.42 -10.90 20.89
CA VAL A 20 -39.87 -10.97 21.10
C VAL A 20 -40.78 -9.85 20.59
N MET A 21 -41.43 -10.22 19.55
CA MET A 21 -42.81 -10.12 19.07
C MET A 21 -43.88 -9.63 20.08
N LYS A 22 -44.68 -8.61 19.72
CA LYS A 22 -46.12 -8.57 20.11
C LYS A 22 -46.96 -7.93 19.01
N ARG A 23 -47.99 -8.69 18.66
CA ARG A 23 -49.13 -8.32 17.77
C ARG A 23 -50.09 -7.36 18.48
N SER A 24 -50.67 -6.38 17.75
CA SER A 24 -52.08 -6.01 17.97
C SER A 24 -52.66 -5.12 16.85
N LYS A 25 -53.65 -5.64 16.23
CA LYS A 25 -55.01 -5.17 15.89
C LYS A 25 -55.23 -3.91 14.99
N ILE A 26 -55.90 -4.23 13.93
CA ILE A 26 -56.57 -3.49 12.88
C ILE A 26 -57.62 -2.49 13.47
N VAL A 27 -57.61 -1.24 12.97
CA VAL A 27 -58.81 -0.38 12.90
C VAL A 27 -58.81 0.29 11.53
N ALA A 28 -59.87 0.02 10.77
CA ALA A 28 -60.16 0.67 9.51
C ALA A 28 -60.86 2.01 9.76
N ALA A 29 -60.42 3.06 9.09
CA ALA A 29 -61.19 4.29 8.92
C ALA A 29 -60.99 4.82 7.48
N LEU A 30 -62.12 4.99 6.82
CA LEU A 30 -62.30 5.63 5.51
C LEU A 30 -61.97 7.14 5.60
N GLY A 31 -61.38 7.66 4.54
CA GLY A 31 -61.64 9.05 4.24
C GLY A 31 -60.57 9.84 3.52
N ILE A 32 -60.88 10.21 2.29
CA ILE A 32 -60.48 11.43 1.59
C ILE A 32 -59.10 11.38 0.88
N GLY A 33 -59.18 11.29 -0.44
CA GLY A 33 -58.06 11.41 -1.37
C GLY A 33 -57.43 12.81 -1.31
N LEU A 34 -56.14 12.83 -1.01
CA LEU A 34 -55.28 13.96 -1.27
C LEU A 34 -54.12 13.41 -2.15
N THR A 35 -54.17 13.72 -3.44
CA THR A 35 -53.10 13.41 -4.39
C THR A 35 -51.86 14.20 -4.01
N PHE A 36 -51.01 13.61 -3.22
CA PHE A 36 -49.63 14.09 -3.08
C PHE A 36 -48.85 13.68 -4.35
N LEU A 37 -48.55 14.70 -5.14
CA LEU A 37 -47.45 14.60 -6.13
C LEU A 37 -46.17 14.31 -5.34
N PHE A 38 -45.82 13.06 -5.25
CA PHE A 38 -44.46 12.67 -4.85
C PHE A 38 -43.52 13.14 -5.97
N SER A 39 -42.93 14.31 -5.76
CA SER A 39 -41.70 14.64 -6.46
C SER A 39 -40.68 13.56 -6.07
N ASP A 40 -40.37 12.67 -7.01
CA ASP A 40 -39.20 11.80 -6.92
C ASP A 40 -37.98 12.71 -6.71
N VAL A 41 -37.64 12.94 -5.46
CA VAL A 41 -36.31 13.41 -5.10
C VAL A 41 -35.41 12.22 -5.40
N GLY A 42 -34.99 12.11 -6.65
CA GLY A 42 -34.01 11.17 -7.09
C GLY A 42 -32.81 11.28 -6.13
N ALA A 43 -32.67 10.28 -5.28
CA ALA A 43 -31.44 10.12 -4.50
C ALA A 43 -30.30 10.12 -5.52
N SER A 44 -29.61 11.25 -5.64
CA SER A 44 -28.35 11.34 -6.38
C SER A 44 -27.43 10.30 -5.76
N LYS A 45 -27.32 9.14 -6.42
CA LYS A 45 -26.24 8.20 -6.12
C LYS A 45 -24.97 9.03 -6.27
N ALA A 46 -24.32 9.31 -5.15
CA ALA A 46 -23.00 9.91 -5.17
C ALA A 46 -22.17 9.06 -6.15
N GLN A 47 -21.86 9.67 -7.28
CA GLN A 47 -21.07 9.02 -8.32
C GLN A 47 -19.68 8.88 -7.72
N HIS A 48 -19.39 7.73 -7.11
CA HIS A 48 -18.07 7.40 -6.64
C HIS A 48 -17.16 7.36 -7.88
N ASN A 49 -16.39 8.42 -8.06
CA ASN A 49 -15.37 8.40 -9.10
C ASN A 49 -14.44 7.22 -8.81
N PRO A 50 -14.16 6.38 -9.81
CA PRO A 50 -13.24 5.27 -9.62
C PRO A 50 -11.91 5.76 -9.08
N VAL A 51 -11.36 5.04 -8.10
CA VAL A 51 -10.03 5.30 -7.55
C VAL A 51 -9.10 4.14 -7.85
N THR A 52 -7.82 4.47 -7.99
CA THR A 52 -6.73 3.50 -8.18
C THR A 52 -5.78 3.61 -7.00
N ALA A 53 -5.46 2.49 -6.36
CA ALA A 53 -4.42 2.42 -5.35
C ALA A 53 -3.07 2.31 -6.05
N ILE A 54 -2.22 3.32 -5.92
CA ILE A 54 -0.92 3.39 -6.60
C ILE A 54 0.24 3.30 -5.63
N ASP A 55 1.37 2.78 -6.14
CA ASP A 55 2.71 2.87 -5.55
C ASP A 55 3.61 3.64 -6.51
N ILE A 56 4.29 4.66 -6.00
CA ILE A 56 5.35 5.36 -6.72
C ILE A 56 6.67 4.84 -6.18
N ALA A 57 7.42 4.18 -7.02
CA ALA A 57 8.52 3.32 -6.67
C ALA A 57 9.84 3.74 -7.33
N LEU A 58 10.94 3.62 -6.61
CA LEU A 58 12.29 3.54 -7.18
C LEU A 58 12.66 2.07 -7.36
N GLU A 59 13.00 1.68 -8.56
CA GLU A 59 13.47 0.33 -8.87
C GLU A 59 14.99 0.27 -8.70
N PRO A 60 15.51 -0.75 -8.02
CA PRO A 60 16.93 -0.85 -7.73
C PRO A 60 17.72 -1.41 -8.91
N ASP A 61 19.02 -1.17 -8.90
CA ASP A 61 19.98 -1.75 -9.84
C ASP A 61 20.19 -3.27 -9.61
N ALA A 62 20.96 -3.87 -10.52
CA ALA A 62 21.28 -5.31 -10.49
C ALA A 62 21.95 -5.76 -9.18
N THR A 63 22.56 -4.85 -8.40
CA THR A 63 23.18 -5.21 -7.12
C THR A 63 22.12 -5.56 -6.09
N MET A 64 21.17 -4.66 -5.82
CA MET A 64 20.06 -4.93 -4.91
C MET A 64 19.18 -6.08 -5.44
N MET A 65 18.97 -6.16 -6.76
CA MET A 65 18.18 -7.24 -7.36
C MET A 65 18.77 -8.62 -7.05
N ARG A 66 20.09 -8.79 -7.13
CA ARG A 66 20.73 -10.08 -6.78
C ARG A 66 20.51 -10.46 -5.32
N HIS A 67 20.66 -9.51 -4.39
CA HIS A 67 20.40 -9.75 -2.97
C HIS A 67 18.93 -10.09 -2.71
N ALA A 68 18.01 -9.30 -3.25
CA ALA A 68 16.56 -9.49 -3.07
C ALA A 68 16.10 -10.86 -3.60
N LEU A 69 16.56 -11.27 -4.79
CA LEU A 69 16.22 -12.57 -5.39
C LEU A 69 16.82 -13.74 -4.61
N ALA A 70 18.06 -13.62 -4.14
CA ALA A 70 18.70 -14.66 -3.31
C ALA A 70 17.94 -14.86 -1.98
N ASP A 71 17.56 -13.77 -1.33
CA ASP A 71 16.79 -13.80 -0.09
C ASP A 71 15.36 -14.32 -0.31
N ASN A 72 14.71 -13.91 -1.40
CA ASN A 72 13.39 -14.44 -1.77
C ASN A 72 13.44 -15.96 -2.00
N ALA A 73 14.45 -16.46 -2.67
CA ALA A 73 14.62 -17.91 -2.88
C ALA A 73 14.76 -18.67 -1.55
N ARG A 74 15.46 -18.10 -0.54
CA ARG A 74 15.55 -18.69 0.81
C ARG A 74 14.19 -18.66 1.52
N LEU A 75 13.48 -17.53 1.46
CA LEU A 75 12.15 -17.40 2.03
C LEU A 75 11.14 -18.38 1.42
N LEU A 76 11.13 -18.54 0.09
CA LEU A 76 10.27 -19.49 -0.60
C LEU A 76 10.58 -20.95 -0.26
N LYS A 77 11.83 -21.28 0.04
CA LYS A 77 12.21 -22.61 0.52
C LYS A 77 11.61 -22.92 1.88
N GLU A 78 11.58 -21.92 2.79
CA GLU A 78 11.02 -22.06 4.14
C GLU A 78 9.50 -21.90 4.16
N PHE A 79 8.97 -21.04 3.32
CA PHE A 79 7.53 -20.78 3.20
C PHE A 79 7.10 -20.77 1.72
N PRO A 80 6.85 -21.96 1.11
CA PRO A 80 6.50 -22.06 -0.32
C PRO A 80 5.16 -21.39 -0.72
N LYS A 81 4.34 -21.00 0.26
CA LYS A 81 3.10 -20.25 0.04
C LYS A 81 3.32 -18.74 -0.08
N GLY A 82 4.55 -18.26 0.06
CA GLY A 82 4.95 -16.88 -0.22
C GLY A 82 4.88 -16.58 -1.71
N PHE A 83 5.22 -15.36 -2.08
CA PHE A 83 5.30 -14.95 -3.48
C PHE A 83 6.76 -14.93 -3.98
N ALA A 84 6.94 -15.23 -5.25
CA ALA A 84 8.20 -15.00 -5.94
C ALA A 84 8.35 -13.54 -6.34
N LEU A 85 9.59 -13.02 -6.33
CA LEU A 85 9.91 -11.73 -6.94
C LEU A 85 10.02 -11.93 -8.45
N ASP A 86 9.02 -11.46 -9.17
CA ASP A 86 8.85 -11.61 -10.61
C ASP A 86 8.16 -10.38 -11.23
N ALA A 87 7.66 -10.50 -12.45
CA ALA A 87 6.92 -9.45 -13.14
C ALA A 87 5.61 -9.02 -12.45
N THR A 88 5.18 -9.72 -11.41
CA THR A 88 3.96 -9.40 -10.63
C THR A 88 4.25 -8.98 -9.19
N HIS A 89 5.52 -9.02 -8.76
CA HIS A 89 6.01 -8.59 -7.46
C HIS A 89 7.39 -7.96 -7.64
N HIS A 90 7.41 -6.74 -8.15
CA HIS A 90 8.65 -6.03 -8.46
C HIS A 90 9.39 -5.59 -7.20
N PRO A 91 10.69 -5.94 -7.03
CA PRO A 91 11.51 -5.34 -5.99
C PRO A 91 11.67 -3.84 -6.20
N HIS A 92 11.33 -3.04 -5.19
CA HIS A 92 11.36 -1.58 -5.29
C HIS A 92 11.50 -0.94 -3.92
N VAL A 93 11.84 0.33 -3.90
CA VAL A 93 11.71 1.20 -2.73
C VAL A 93 10.47 2.05 -2.92
N THR A 94 9.45 1.83 -2.10
CA THR A 94 8.24 2.64 -2.09
C THR A 94 8.54 4.07 -1.67
N MET A 95 8.15 5.04 -2.49
CA MET A 95 8.22 6.46 -2.16
C MET A 95 6.88 7.00 -1.67
N LEU A 96 5.77 6.53 -2.24
CA LEU A 96 4.41 6.92 -1.83
C LEU A 96 3.41 5.84 -2.24
N GLN A 97 2.57 5.41 -1.29
CA GLN A 97 1.33 4.68 -1.61
C GLN A 97 0.13 5.59 -1.35
N GLN A 98 -0.81 5.64 -2.30
CA GLN A 98 -1.97 6.52 -2.19
C GLN A 98 -3.13 6.05 -3.07
N PHE A 99 -4.34 6.48 -2.69
CA PHE A 99 -5.51 6.40 -3.56
C PHE A 99 -5.57 7.67 -4.41
N VAL A 100 -5.65 7.51 -5.73
CA VAL A 100 -5.81 8.62 -6.67
C VAL A 100 -7.06 8.43 -7.51
N ARG A 101 -7.70 9.52 -7.92
CA ARG A 101 -8.80 9.43 -8.88
C ARG A 101 -8.28 8.82 -10.18
N THR A 102 -8.89 7.73 -10.64
CA THR A 102 -8.48 7.03 -11.86
C THR A 102 -8.48 7.96 -13.08
N ALA A 103 -9.42 8.91 -13.14
CA ALA A 103 -9.50 9.91 -14.22
C ALA A 103 -8.33 10.91 -14.22
N ASP A 104 -7.58 11.02 -13.12
CA ASP A 104 -6.47 11.96 -12.98
C ASP A 104 -5.09 11.29 -13.15
N LEU A 105 -5.02 9.98 -13.46
CA LEU A 105 -3.74 9.26 -13.58
C LEU A 105 -2.75 9.94 -14.53
N GLU A 106 -3.20 10.42 -15.69
CA GLU A 106 -2.32 11.14 -16.63
C GLU A 106 -1.76 12.45 -16.04
N LYS A 107 -2.52 13.13 -15.20
CA LYS A 107 -2.05 14.33 -14.49
C LYS A 107 -1.02 13.98 -13.41
N VAL A 108 -1.25 12.84 -12.71
CA VAL A 108 -0.29 12.29 -11.75
C VAL A 108 1.03 11.98 -12.44
N TYR A 109 1.00 11.30 -13.60
CA TYR A 109 2.20 10.98 -14.37
C TYR A 109 2.94 12.22 -14.81
N ALA A 110 2.25 13.22 -15.37
CA ALA A 110 2.86 14.47 -15.78
C ALA A 110 3.46 15.29 -14.62
N ALA A 111 2.87 15.19 -13.41
CA ALA A 111 3.42 15.83 -12.23
C ALA A 111 4.69 15.10 -11.74
N LEU A 112 4.70 13.77 -11.77
CA LEU A 112 5.85 12.95 -11.40
C LEU A 112 7.01 13.11 -12.37
N ASP A 113 6.77 13.18 -13.69
CA ASP A 113 7.81 13.43 -14.70
C ASP A 113 8.58 14.72 -14.37
N LYS A 114 7.90 15.79 -13.91
CA LYS A 114 8.55 17.03 -13.49
C LYS A 114 9.41 16.85 -12.23
N VAL A 115 8.92 16.09 -11.26
CA VAL A 115 9.68 15.79 -10.02
C VAL A 115 10.95 15.04 -10.37
N PHE A 116 10.86 13.93 -11.12
CA PHE A 116 12.00 13.09 -11.45
C PHE A 116 13.01 13.79 -12.38
N ALA A 117 12.56 14.65 -13.28
CA ALA A 117 13.45 15.49 -14.08
C ALA A 117 14.32 16.44 -13.24
N SER A 118 13.81 16.87 -12.06
CA SER A 118 14.54 17.78 -11.16
C SER A 118 15.47 17.06 -10.16
N GLU A 119 15.17 15.82 -9.77
CA GLU A 119 15.84 15.11 -8.66
C GLU A 119 16.99 14.20 -9.11
N LYS A 120 16.98 13.70 -10.33
CA LYS A 120 18.05 12.88 -10.95
C LYS A 120 18.54 11.71 -10.06
N PRO A 121 17.68 10.78 -9.67
CA PRO A 121 18.05 9.73 -8.69
C PRO A 121 19.03 8.68 -9.23
N LEU A 122 19.26 8.58 -10.54
CA LEU A 122 20.18 7.60 -11.15
C LEU A 122 21.62 7.68 -10.60
N GLY A 123 22.04 8.88 -10.18
CA GLY A 123 23.39 9.10 -9.62
C GLY A 123 23.53 8.75 -8.14
N TRP A 124 22.42 8.46 -7.43
CA TRP A 124 22.45 8.25 -5.99
C TRP A 124 23.07 6.93 -5.62
N LYS A 125 23.77 6.92 -4.47
CA LYS A 125 24.30 5.72 -3.82
C LYS A 125 23.52 5.48 -2.54
N LEU A 126 22.68 4.46 -2.56
CA LEU A 126 21.85 4.06 -1.44
C LEU A 126 22.49 2.88 -0.71
N LYS A 127 22.43 2.88 0.61
CA LYS A 127 23.02 1.84 1.45
C LYS A 127 21.94 0.95 2.03
N ALA A 128 22.01 -0.34 1.73
CA ALA A 128 21.28 -1.39 2.41
C ALA A 128 22.07 -1.83 3.65
N PHE A 129 21.42 -1.97 4.83
CA PHE A 129 22.20 -2.15 6.06
C PHE A 129 21.61 -3.11 7.09
N LYS A 130 20.38 -3.61 6.91
CA LYS A 130 19.77 -4.62 7.78
C LYS A 130 18.53 -5.25 7.17
N TYR A 131 18.14 -6.40 7.72
CA TYR A 131 16.79 -6.95 7.51
C TYR A 131 15.78 -6.35 8.47
N TYR A 132 14.51 -6.44 8.09
CA TYR A 132 13.36 -6.21 8.95
C TYR A 132 12.18 -7.05 8.45
N TYR A 133 11.10 -7.13 9.22
CA TYR A 133 9.82 -7.60 8.69
C TYR A 133 8.64 -6.86 9.31
N ILE A 134 7.52 -6.86 8.59
CA ILE A 134 6.22 -6.39 9.06
C ILE A 134 5.45 -7.63 9.54
N PRO A 135 5.08 -7.73 10.83
CA PRO A 135 4.34 -8.88 11.35
C PRO A 135 2.94 -8.98 10.71
N SER A 136 2.57 -10.19 10.32
CA SER A 136 1.22 -10.58 9.85
C SER A 136 0.97 -12.04 10.29
N PRO A 137 0.83 -12.29 11.61
CA PRO A 137 0.83 -13.63 12.17
C PRO A 137 -0.10 -14.61 11.45
N PRO A 138 0.35 -15.85 11.19
CA PRO A 138 1.59 -16.50 11.67
C PRO A 138 2.84 -16.26 10.81
N VAL A 139 2.82 -15.33 9.89
CA VAL A 139 3.92 -14.98 8.98
C VAL A 139 4.31 -13.50 9.13
N GLY A 140 5.30 -13.07 8.36
CA GLY A 140 5.67 -11.66 8.22
C GLY A 140 6.13 -11.36 6.81
N LEU A 141 6.06 -10.08 6.43
CA LEU A 141 6.55 -9.55 5.17
C LEU A 141 7.97 -9.02 5.36
N ALA A 142 8.95 -9.75 4.82
CA ALA A 142 10.36 -9.46 4.98
C ALA A 142 10.87 -8.39 4.01
N GLY A 143 11.86 -7.62 4.43
CA GLY A 143 12.50 -6.60 3.61
C GLY A 143 13.94 -6.31 3.98
N ILE A 144 14.67 -5.71 3.05
CA ILE A 144 15.99 -5.13 3.22
C ILE A 144 15.81 -3.62 3.42
N VAL A 145 16.24 -3.10 4.57
CA VAL A 145 16.13 -1.68 4.90
C VAL A 145 17.26 -0.90 4.23
N VAL A 146 16.86 0.24 3.66
CA VAL A 146 17.74 1.22 3.04
C VAL A 146 17.93 2.40 3.98
N GLU A 147 19.13 2.96 4.06
CA GLU A 147 19.41 4.13 4.88
C GLU A 147 18.63 5.35 4.34
N PRO A 148 17.77 6.01 5.16
CA PRO A 148 17.00 7.17 4.70
C PRO A 148 17.90 8.38 4.53
N THR A 149 18.35 8.64 3.31
CA THR A 149 19.16 9.82 2.98
C THR A 149 18.31 11.09 2.86
N GLN A 150 18.95 12.26 2.96
CA GLN A 150 18.25 13.54 2.74
C GLN A 150 17.67 13.64 1.32
N ASP A 151 18.32 13.03 0.33
CA ASP A 151 17.84 13.01 -1.05
C ASP A 151 16.55 12.16 -1.17
N LEU A 152 16.51 10.98 -0.52
CA LEU A 152 15.29 10.18 -0.49
C LEU A 152 14.14 10.89 0.23
N LEU A 153 14.41 11.54 1.37
CA LEU A 153 13.41 12.30 2.11
C LEU A 153 12.87 13.49 1.29
N ARG A 154 13.75 14.21 0.60
CA ARG A 154 13.38 15.32 -0.27
C ARG A 154 12.55 14.85 -1.46
N LEU A 155 12.96 13.76 -2.11
CA LEU A 155 12.21 13.17 -3.22
C LEU A 155 10.83 12.71 -2.75
N GLN A 156 10.74 12.01 -1.60
CA GLN A 156 9.46 11.59 -1.03
C GLN A 156 8.52 12.79 -0.84
N GLN A 157 9.00 13.87 -0.24
CA GLN A 157 8.18 15.06 -0.01
C GLN A 157 7.70 15.69 -1.32
N LYS A 158 8.57 15.83 -2.32
CA LYS A 158 8.19 16.35 -3.64
C LYS A 158 7.15 15.48 -4.34
N ILE A 159 7.27 14.16 -4.23
CA ILE A 159 6.27 13.22 -4.76
C ILE A 159 4.92 13.41 -4.05
N ILE A 160 4.92 13.49 -2.72
CA ILE A 160 3.71 13.73 -1.93
C ILE A 160 3.04 15.03 -2.37
N ASP A 161 3.79 16.13 -2.44
CA ASP A 161 3.26 17.45 -2.82
C ASP A 161 2.67 17.44 -4.25
N ALA A 162 3.35 16.77 -5.18
CA ALA A 162 2.94 16.69 -6.58
C ALA A 162 1.66 15.85 -6.77
N VAL A 163 1.46 14.79 -5.97
CA VAL A 163 0.34 13.85 -6.11
C VAL A 163 -0.88 14.27 -5.30
N THR A 164 -0.69 14.97 -4.17
CA THR A 164 -1.76 15.40 -3.24
C THR A 164 -2.99 16.00 -3.93
N PRO A 165 -2.90 16.85 -4.99
CA PRO A 165 -4.10 17.41 -5.64
C PRO A 165 -5.02 16.38 -6.30
N PHE A 166 -4.53 15.16 -6.54
CA PHE A 166 -5.23 14.10 -7.26
C PHE A 166 -5.70 12.97 -6.35
N THR A 167 -5.40 13.05 -5.04
CA THR A 167 -5.68 11.97 -4.08
C THR A 167 -7.13 11.92 -3.65
N GLU A 168 -7.54 10.73 -3.21
CA GLU A 168 -8.77 10.44 -2.49
C GLU A 168 -8.43 9.92 -1.09
N LYS A 169 -9.32 10.16 -0.15
CA LYS A 169 -9.08 9.81 1.27
C LYS A 169 -8.99 8.30 1.51
N THR A 170 -9.70 7.52 0.72
CA THR A 170 -9.78 6.06 0.85
C THR A 170 -10.21 5.43 -0.47
N GLY A 171 -10.16 4.10 -0.53
CA GLY A 171 -10.63 3.31 -1.65
C GLY A 171 -11.36 2.05 -1.18
N THR A 172 -11.62 1.17 -2.12
CA THR A 172 -12.21 -0.16 -1.89
C THR A 172 -11.27 -1.22 -2.47
N PRO A 173 -11.50 -2.53 -2.27
CA PRO A 173 -10.71 -3.57 -2.93
C PRO A 173 -10.60 -3.40 -4.46
N ALA A 174 -11.62 -2.83 -5.11
CA ALA A 174 -11.61 -2.56 -6.55
C ALA A 174 -10.55 -1.54 -7.01
N ALA A 175 -9.94 -0.78 -6.09
CA ALA A 175 -8.83 0.12 -6.41
C ALA A 175 -7.50 -0.63 -6.67
N PHE A 176 -7.41 -1.88 -6.21
CA PHE A 176 -6.21 -2.72 -6.28
C PHE A 176 -6.28 -3.70 -7.45
N MET A 177 -5.14 -4.25 -7.82
CA MET A 177 -5.06 -5.49 -8.58
C MET A 177 -5.36 -6.65 -7.62
N SER A 178 -6.58 -7.14 -7.66
CA SER A 178 -7.11 -8.17 -6.75
C SER A 178 -7.64 -9.37 -7.51
N THR A 179 -7.96 -10.44 -6.77
CA THR A 179 -8.82 -11.51 -7.27
C THR A 179 -10.21 -10.97 -7.64
N GLU A 180 -10.97 -11.69 -8.47
CA GLU A 180 -12.28 -11.23 -8.98
C GLU A 180 -13.25 -10.83 -7.84
N ASP A 181 -13.21 -11.55 -6.71
CA ASP A 181 -14.04 -11.27 -5.53
C ASP A 181 -13.41 -10.27 -4.54
N GLY A 182 -12.19 -9.80 -4.79
CA GLY A 182 -11.47 -8.81 -3.98
C GLY A 182 -11.10 -9.28 -2.55
N LYS A 183 -11.24 -10.57 -2.25
CA LYS A 183 -11.00 -11.09 -0.89
C LYS A 183 -9.53 -11.15 -0.47
N ASP A 184 -8.62 -11.05 -1.42
CA ASP A 184 -7.17 -10.96 -1.17
C ASP A 184 -6.74 -9.56 -0.68
N ILE A 185 -7.63 -8.55 -0.75
CA ILE A 185 -7.37 -7.19 -0.27
C ILE A 185 -8.02 -7.01 1.11
N GLN A 186 -7.19 -6.97 2.12
CA GLN A 186 -7.64 -6.81 3.50
C GLN A 186 -7.93 -5.34 3.83
N GLY A 187 -8.88 -5.09 4.75
CA GLY A 187 -9.23 -3.76 5.22
C GLY A 187 -8.04 -2.99 5.82
N SER A 188 -7.14 -3.70 6.51
CA SER A 188 -5.90 -3.12 7.06
C SER A 188 -4.96 -2.56 5.97
N LEU A 189 -4.91 -3.17 4.79
CA LEU A 189 -4.16 -2.64 3.66
C LEU A 189 -4.79 -1.34 3.12
N ILE A 190 -6.12 -1.30 3.02
CA ILE A 190 -6.84 -0.09 2.61
C ILE A 190 -6.56 1.05 3.59
N GLU A 191 -6.62 0.78 4.89
CA GLU A 191 -6.30 1.75 5.94
C GLU A 191 -4.84 2.19 5.89
N TYR A 192 -3.91 1.26 5.63
CA TYR A 192 -2.49 1.58 5.48
C TYR A 192 -2.25 2.56 4.32
N VAL A 193 -2.79 2.28 3.13
CA VAL A 193 -2.66 3.16 1.95
C VAL A 193 -3.31 4.53 2.22
N ALA A 194 -4.49 4.56 2.85
CA ALA A 194 -5.19 5.80 3.20
C ALA A 194 -4.39 6.70 4.17
N ASN A 195 -3.59 6.09 5.04
CA ASN A 195 -2.82 6.77 6.07
C ASN A 195 -1.31 6.86 5.77
N PHE A 196 -0.85 6.38 4.60
CA PHE A 196 0.58 6.23 4.28
C PHE A 196 1.40 7.47 4.61
N VAL A 197 0.97 8.65 4.17
CA VAL A 197 1.70 9.91 4.43
C VAL A 197 1.85 10.17 5.93
N THR A 198 0.84 9.85 6.74
CA THR A 198 0.88 10.06 8.19
C THR A 198 1.78 9.06 8.92
N ILE A 199 1.87 7.82 8.43
CA ILE A 199 2.52 6.72 9.15
C ILE A 199 3.86 6.28 8.55
N ALA A 200 4.16 6.63 7.30
CA ALA A 200 5.33 6.14 6.57
C ALA A 200 6.10 7.24 5.82
N ALA A 201 5.85 8.53 6.11
CA ALA A 201 6.58 9.62 5.47
C ALA A 201 7.39 10.47 6.47
N GLY A 202 8.32 11.26 5.95
CA GLY A 202 9.17 12.16 6.70
C GLY A 202 9.99 11.43 7.76
N LYS A 203 9.86 11.81 9.03
CA LYS A 203 10.60 11.18 10.15
C LYS A 203 10.26 9.70 10.38
N LYS A 204 9.13 9.22 9.83
CA LYS A 204 8.68 7.83 9.91
C LYS A 204 9.07 7.02 8.68
N PHE A 205 9.72 7.65 7.71
CA PHE A 205 10.12 7.00 6.48
C PHE A 205 11.15 5.90 6.78
N ASN A 206 10.78 4.67 6.46
CA ASN A 206 11.64 3.50 6.56
C ASN A 206 11.76 2.86 5.17
N PRO A 207 12.60 3.44 4.28
CA PRO A 207 12.74 2.91 2.93
C PRO A 207 13.29 1.49 2.98
N HIS A 208 12.68 0.62 2.20
CA HIS A 208 13.08 -0.79 2.16
C HIS A 208 12.69 -1.43 0.83
N VAL A 209 13.33 -2.54 0.52
CA VAL A 209 12.95 -3.43 -0.58
C VAL A 209 12.33 -4.68 0.01
N THR A 210 11.06 -4.93 -0.27
CA THR A 210 10.37 -6.16 0.13
C THR A 210 10.96 -7.35 -0.60
N ILE A 211 11.25 -8.43 0.13
CA ILE A 211 11.92 -9.63 -0.40
C ILE A 211 11.07 -10.90 -0.29
N GLY A 212 9.90 -10.86 0.31
CA GLY A 212 9.00 -12.01 0.38
C GLY A 212 8.34 -12.20 1.73
N VAL A 213 7.71 -13.35 1.92
CA VAL A 213 6.99 -13.75 3.12
C VAL A 213 7.69 -14.94 3.77
N GLY A 214 7.81 -14.92 5.09
CA GLY A 214 8.36 -16.04 5.88
C GLY A 214 7.57 -16.27 7.15
N THR A 215 7.82 -17.42 7.82
CA THR A 215 7.32 -17.65 9.16
C THR A 215 8.00 -16.72 10.17
N GLU A 216 7.32 -16.31 11.22
CA GLU A 216 7.92 -15.44 12.24
C GLU A 216 9.21 -16.05 12.85
N ALA A 217 9.24 -17.38 13.05
CA ALA A 217 10.42 -18.07 13.57
C ALA A 217 11.62 -17.85 12.65
N TYR A 218 11.48 -18.13 11.37
CA TYR A 218 12.56 -17.96 10.39
C TYR A 218 12.97 -16.48 10.23
N LEU A 219 12.01 -15.58 10.24
CA LEU A 219 12.30 -14.14 10.14
C LEU A 219 13.08 -13.62 11.35
N ASN A 220 12.80 -14.13 12.56
CA ASN A 220 13.59 -13.79 13.75
C ASN A 220 15.02 -14.34 13.66
N GLU A 221 15.23 -15.54 13.11
CA GLU A 221 16.58 -16.07 12.82
C GLU A 221 17.30 -15.19 11.79
N MET A 222 16.60 -14.77 10.73
CA MET A 222 17.13 -13.89 9.71
C MET A 222 17.56 -12.53 10.27
N LEU A 223 16.78 -11.95 11.19
CA LEU A 223 17.13 -10.70 11.87
C LEU A 223 18.31 -10.83 12.82
N ALA A 224 18.52 -12.01 13.41
CA ALA A 224 19.65 -12.29 14.29
C ALA A 224 20.95 -12.57 13.53
N ALA A 225 20.86 -12.93 12.24
CA ALA A 225 22.02 -13.19 11.41
C ALA A 225 22.77 -11.88 11.07
N PRO A 226 24.12 -11.93 10.93
CA PRO A 226 24.86 -10.78 10.41
C PRO A 226 24.35 -10.34 9.04
N PHE A 227 24.28 -9.03 8.84
CA PHE A 227 23.94 -8.43 7.55
C PHE A 227 25.16 -7.73 6.96
N ASP A 228 25.62 -8.19 5.82
CA ASP A 228 26.70 -7.53 5.09
C ASP A 228 26.13 -6.34 4.34
N ALA A 229 26.37 -5.13 4.87
CA ALA A 229 25.87 -3.91 4.27
C ALA A 229 26.49 -3.69 2.87
N PHE A 230 25.65 -3.27 1.92
CA PHE A 230 26.08 -3.00 0.55
C PHE A 230 25.47 -1.72 -0.01
N THR A 231 26.04 -1.25 -1.11
CA THR A 231 25.56 -0.04 -1.80
C THR A 231 24.98 -0.40 -3.15
N PHE A 232 23.88 0.25 -3.50
CA PHE A 232 23.22 0.11 -4.80
C PHE A 232 22.72 1.49 -5.28
N SER A 233 22.19 1.55 -6.50
CA SER A 233 21.62 2.78 -7.07
C SER A 233 20.20 2.53 -7.56
N PRO A 234 19.33 3.54 -7.60
CA PRO A 234 18.12 3.49 -8.42
C PRO A 234 18.50 3.28 -9.88
N ALA A 235 17.79 2.41 -10.58
CA ALA A 235 17.96 2.14 -12.01
C ALA A 235 16.82 2.74 -12.83
N SER A 236 15.60 2.76 -12.27
CA SER A 236 14.38 3.30 -12.87
C SER A 236 13.42 3.76 -11.78
N ALA A 237 12.31 4.34 -12.20
CA ALA A 237 11.17 4.61 -11.35
C ALA A 237 9.88 4.33 -12.13
N SER A 238 8.86 3.86 -11.42
CA SER A 238 7.57 3.55 -12.04
C SER A 238 6.41 3.87 -11.10
N VAL A 239 5.23 4.00 -11.69
CA VAL A 239 3.95 4.01 -10.97
C VAL A 239 3.32 2.65 -11.17
N TYR A 240 3.02 1.96 -10.08
CA TYR A 240 2.35 0.68 -10.07
C TYR A 240 0.93 0.80 -9.53
N GLN A 241 0.03 -0.08 -9.99
CA GLN A 241 -1.17 -0.39 -9.23
C GLN A 241 -0.81 -1.42 -8.17
N LEU A 242 -1.22 -1.14 -6.95
CA LEU A 242 -1.01 -2.01 -5.80
C LEU A 242 -1.81 -3.32 -5.91
N GLY A 243 -1.24 -4.40 -5.38
CA GLY A 243 -1.92 -5.67 -5.16
C GLY A 243 -2.02 -6.02 -3.67
N SER A 244 -2.31 -7.28 -3.38
CA SER A 244 -2.28 -7.82 -2.02
C SER A 244 -0.92 -7.58 -1.36
N PHE A 245 -0.90 -7.45 -0.04
CA PHE A 245 0.27 -7.08 0.77
C PHE A 245 0.90 -5.72 0.42
N GLY A 246 0.22 -4.87 -0.36
CA GLY A 246 0.78 -3.60 -0.80
C GLY A 246 1.92 -3.74 -1.82
N THR A 247 1.96 -4.83 -2.56
CA THR A 247 3.00 -5.11 -3.55
C THR A 247 2.78 -4.33 -4.85
N ALA A 248 3.87 -3.99 -5.55
CA ALA A 248 3.86 -3.41 -6.89
C ALA A 248 3.43 -4.50 -7.89
N ARG A 249 2.13 -4.52 -8.23
CA ARG A 249 1.51 -5.66 -8.93
C ARG A 249 1.44 -5.47 -10.43
N LYS A 250 1.09 -4.27 -10.88
CA LYS A 250 0.96 -3.95 -12.30
C LYS A 250 1.57 -2.58 -12.57
N GLU A 251 2.57 -2.55 -13.43
CA GLU A 251 3.10 -1.28 -13.91
C GLU A 251 2.02 -0.52 -14.69
N LEU A 252 1.77 0.72 -14.27
CA LEU A 252 0.88 1.65 -14.95
C LEU A 252 1.67 2.59 -15.86
N ARG A 253 2.86 3.00 -15.41
CA ARG A 253 3.71 3.95 -16.14
C ARG A 253 5.16 3.83 -15.67
N ALA A 254 6.08 3.60 -16.60
CA ALA A 254 7.50 3.86 -16.40
C ALA A 254 7.79 5.37 -16.47
N LEU A 255 8.53 5.89 -15.49
CA LEU A 255 8.91 7.31 -15.43
C LEU A 255 10.30 7.51 -16.02
N VAL A 256 10.46 8.62 -16.76
CA VAL A 256 11.74 8.93 -17.39
C VAL A 256 12.68 9.53 -16.35
N LEU A 257 13.75 8.79 -16.02
CA LEU A 257 14.85 9.32 -15.22
C LEU A 257 15.94 9.89 -16.12
N THR A 258 16.35 11.10 -15.83
CA THR A 258 17.49 11.73 -16.50
C THR A 258 18.76 11.60 -15.66
N PRO A 259 19.93 11.39 -16.27
CA PRO A 259 21.22 11.36 -15.58
C PRO A 259 21.59 12.68 -14.88
#